data_da5efc3f0622646c2af0cb7ee89900f5
#
_entry.id   da5efc3f0622646c2af0cb7ee89900f5
#
_cell.length_a   1.000
_cell.length_b   1.000
_cell.length_c   1.000
_cell.angle_alpha   90.00
_cell.angle_beta   90.00
_cell.angle_gamma   90.00
#
_symmetry.space_group_name_H-M   'P 1'
#
loop_
_entity.id
_entity.type
_entity.pdbx_description
1 polymer ?
#
loop_
_entity_poly.entity_id
_entity_poly.type
_entity_poly.pdbx_seq_one_letter_code
_entity_poly.pdbx_strand_id
1 'polypeptide(L)'
;MSIDDKYYILRFNAFKAHHDIKEGGMNLNQKRQLIKLLEQYGKVFITTEKEIDPEFERYRIPIKPYEMHNFLAFSQMLVSDSQTMSSEAAVLGIPSFRCNTFAGRLSILEEEEKRYGLTYGYLPRQFEWMLEAIERVLQDTEAKAKWEIKRNRMLEDKIDVTAFWIWFIDNYPESVKEVKAKDFDFGRFK
;
A
#
# COMPACT_ATOMS: atom_id res chain seq x y z
N MET A 1 18.14 -2.73 14.78
CA MET A 1 17.62 -3.61 13.73
C MET A 1 18.77 -3.92 12.79
N SER A 2 19.07 -5.19 12.51
CA SER A 2 20.07 -5.55 11.49
C SER A 2 19.47 -5.34 10.10
N ILE A 3 20.33 -5.15 9.08
CA ILE A 3 19.92 -5.00 7.68
C ILE A 3 19.23 -6.28 7.14
N ASP A 4 19.49 -7.42 7.80
CA ASP A 4 18.94 -8.73 7.43
C ASP A 4 17.62 -9.07 8.17
N ASP A 5 17.17 -8.21 9.08
CA ASP A 5 15.94 -8.44 9.85
C ASP A 5 14.72 -8.33 8.95
N LYS A 6 14.03 -9.45 8.69
CA LYS A 6 12.74 -9.44 8.00
C LYS A 6 11.67 -8.84 8.90
N TYR A 7 10.86 -7.93 8.36
CA TYR A 7 9.75 -7.35 9.09
C TYR A 7 8.55 -7.03 8.20
N TYR A 8 7.40 -6.96 8.84
CA TYR A 8 6.09 -6.74 8.26
C TYR A 8 5.45 -5.53 8.89
N ILE A 9 4.73 -4.75 8.11
CA ILE A 9 4.02 -3.56 8.59
C ILE A 9 2.53 -3.81 8.55
N LEU A 10 1.85 -3.54 9.66
CA LEU A 10 0.40 -3.46 9.76
C LEU A 10 -0.02 -2.01 9.92
N ARG A 11 -1.02 -1.58 9.15
CA ARG A 11 -1.60 -0.23 9.27
C ARG A 11 -3.08 -0.32 9.56
N PHE A 12 -3.51 0.29 10.65
CA PHE A 12 -4.90 0.34 11.06
C PHE A 12 -5.43 1.78 11.07
N ASN A 13 -6.47 2.04 10.27
CA ASN A 13 -7.10 3.34 10.13
C ASN A 13 -8.16 3.60 11.21
N ALA A 14 -8.48 4.87 11.36
CA ALA A 14 -9.46 5.32 12.35
C ALA A 14 -10.92 5.14 11.92
N PHE A 15 -11.24 5.07 10.62
CA PHE A 15 -12.61 5.07 10.06
C PHE A 15 -13.51 6.13 10.73
N LYS A 16 -13.00 7.36 10.91
CA LYS A 16 -13.73 8.47 11.55
C LYS A 16 -14.17 9.57 10.58
N ALA A 17 -13.78 9.50 9.30
CA ALA A 17 -14.17 10.48 8.31
C ALA A 17 -15.67 10.38 8.00
N HIS A 18 -16.31 11.49 7.61
CA HIS A 18 -17.75 11.53 7.33
C HIS A 18 -18.21 10.48 6.29
N HIS A 19 -17.36 10.10 5.35
CA HIS A 19 -17.62 9.08 4.36
C HIS A 19 -17.42 7.63 4.88
N ASP A 20 -16.87 7.46 6.09
CA ASP A 20 -16.55 6.15 6.68
C ASP A 20 -17.64 5.63 7.65
N ILE A 21 -18.77 6.31 7.80
CA ILE A 21 -19.79 6.04 8.85
C ILE A 21 -20.32 4.59 8.81
N LYS A 22 -20.20 3.89 7.67
CA LYS A 22 -20.61 2.48 7.50
C LYS A 22 -19.45 1.59 7.09
N GLU A 23 -18.23 2.11 7.05
CA GLU A 23 -17.07 1.41 6.56
C GLU A 23 -16.26 0.82 7.71
N GLY A 24 -15.54 -0.27 7.46
CA GLY A 24 -14.78 -0.97 8.47
C GLY A 24 -13.60 -1.74 7.90
N GLY A 25 -12.67 -2.05 8.76
CA GLY A 25 -11.52 -2.90 8.49
C GLY A 25 -11.58 -4.20 9.29
N MET A 26 -10.42 -4.75 9.59
CA MET A 26 -10.26 -5.97 10.37
C MET A 26 -10.74 -5.80 11.82
N ASN A 27 -11.50 -6.77 12.32
CA ASN A 27 -11.84 -6.85 13.74
C ASN A 27 -10.65 -7.32 14.58
N LEU A 28 -10.80 -7.26 15.91
CA LEU A 28 -9.71 -7.57 16.84
C LEU A 28 -9.20 -9.01 16.72
N ASN A 29 -10.09 -9.98 16.52
CA ASN A 29 -9.70 -11.38 16.34
C ASN A 29 -8.92 -11.59 15.03
N GLN A 30 -9.33 -10.96 13.95
CA GLN A 30 -8.62 -10.98 12.66
C GLN A 30 -7.22 -10.38 12.79
N LYS A 31 -7.07 -9.28 13.53
CA LYS A 31 -5.75 -8.66 13.81
C LYS A 31 -4.84 -9.62 14.58
N ARG A 32 -5.37 -10.31 15.60
CA ARG A 32 -4.59 -11.32 16.36
C ARG A 32 -4.13 -12.47 15.48
N GLN A 33 -5.01 -12.99 14.62
CA GLN A 33 -4.67 -14.09 13.71
C GLN A 33 -3.58 -13.65 12.71
N LEU A 34 -3.71 -12.47 12.12
CA LEU A 34 -2.74 -11.91 11.19
C LEU A 34 -1.37 -11.72 11.85
N ILE A 35 -1.31 -11.13 13.04
CA ILE A 35 -0.08 -10.94 13.80
C ILE A 35 0.57 -12.29 14.06
N LYS A 36 -0.19 -13.28 14.55
CA LYS A 36 0.32 -14.62 14.85
C LYS A 36 0.89 -15.33 13.62
N LEU A 37 0.31 -15.10 12.44
CA LEU A 37 0.84 -15.63 11.19
C LEU A 37 2.17 -14.97 10.85
N LEU A 38 2.23 -13.64 10.84
CA LEU A 38 3.41 -12.89 10.42
C LEU A 38 4.61 -13.07 11.38
N GLU A 39 4.38 -13.21 12.68
CA GLU A 39 5.44 -13.47 13.69
C GLU A 39 6.24 -14.75 13.41
N GLN A 40 5.68 -15.71 12.68
CA GLN A 40 6.40 -16.92 12.29
C GLN A 40 7.50 -16.66 11.25
N TYR A 41 7.40 -15.53 10.54
CA TYR A 41 8.28 -15.18 9.42
C TYR A 41 9.21 -14.00 9.71
N GLY A 42 8.93 -13.18 10.74
CA GLY A 42 9.75 -12.04 11.10
C GLY A 42 9.11 -11.10 12.11
N LYS A 43 9.71 -9.93 12.27
CA LYS A 43 9.21 -8.90 13.19
C LYS A 43 7.95 -8.25 12.64
N VAL A 44 6.99 -7.94 13.52
CA VAL A 44 5.76 -7.24 13.16
C VAL A 44 5.79 -5.85 13.77
N PHE A 45 5.47 -4.83 12.96
CA PHE A 45 5.31 -3.46 13.41
C PHE A 45 3.92 -2.94 13.06
N ILE A 46 3.32 -2.22 14.00
CA ILE A 46 1.98 -1.64 13.83
C ILE A 46 2.09 -0.12 13.80
N THR A 47 1.48 0.48 12.78
CA THR A 47 1.20 1.91 12.72
C THR A 47 -0.30 2.13 12.70
N THR A 48 -0.78 3.20 13.35
CA THR A 48 -2.21 3.50 13.45
C THR A 48 -2.44 5.00 13.58
N GLU A 49 -3.60 5.45 13.16
CA GLU A 49 -4.08 6.83 13.36
C GLU A 49 -4.84 6.99 14.69
N LYS A 50 -5.13 5.86 15.36
CA LYS A 50 -5.77 5.82 16.69
C LYS A 50 -4.77 5.44 17.76
N GLU A 51 -5.23 5.51 18.99
CA GLU A 51 -4.58 4.76 20.07
C GLU A 51 -4.56 3.29 19.68
N ILE A 52 -3.42 2.67 19.85
CA ILE A 52 -3.26 1.24 19.63
C ILE A 52 -3.91 0.49 20.80
N ASP A 53 -4.56 -0.64 20.51
CA ASP A 53 -5.05 -1.53 21.56
C ASP A 53 -3.90 -1.92 22.49
N PRO A 54 -4.08 -1.87 23.84
CA PRO A 54 -3.01 -2.16 24.80
C PRO A 54 -2.28 -3.49 24.57
N GLU A 55 -2.99 -4.50 24.08
CA GLU A 55 -2.39 -5.80 23.76
C GLU A 55 -1.41 -5.76 22.58
N PHE A 56 -1.51 -4.74 21.69
CA PHE A 56 -0.65 -4.56 20.53
C PHE A 56 0.42 -3.49 20.73
N GLU A 57 0.50 -2.85 21.89
CA GLU A 57 1.44 -1.75 22.15
C GLU A 57 2.89 -2.18 21.92
N ARG A 58 3.23 -3.43 22.20
CA ARG A 58 4.57 -3.98 21.96
C ARG A 58 4.99 -3.99 20.49
N TYR A 59 4.05 -3.88 19.56
CA TYR A 59 4.32 -3.85 18.11
C TYR A 59 4.36 -2.42 17.55
N ARG A 60 4.16 -1.40 18.38
CA ARG A 60 4.19 0.00 17.93
C ARG A 60 5.47 0.30 17.19
N ILE A 61 5.31 0.86 16.00
CA ILE A 61 6.44 1.24 15.16
C ILE A 61 7.27 2.36 15.83
N PRO A 62 8.59 2.18 15.99
CA PRO A 62 9.45 3.13 16.73
C PRO A 62 10.07 4.20 15.79
N ILE A 63 9.32 4.72 14.83
CA ILE A 63 9.82 5.69 13.84
C ILE A 63 8.96 6.96 13.83
N LYS A 64 9.54 8.04 13.32
CA LYS A 64 8.82 9.28 13.10
C LYS A 64 7.99 9.21 11.80
N PRO A 65 6.87 9.95 11.70
CA PRO A 65 5.99 9.88 10.53
C PRO A 65 6.70 10.10 9.19
N TYR A 66 7.67 10.98 9.12
CA TYR A 66 8.43 11.29 7.89
C TYR A 66 9.40 10.16 7.46
N GLU A 67 9.67 9.20 8.33
CA GLU A 67 10.50 8.02 8.02
C GLU A 67 9.68 6.87 7.45
N MET A 68 8.34 7.00 7.41
CA MET A 68 7.42 5.92 7.08
C MET A 68 7.69 5.29 5.71
N HIS A 69 7.93 6.11 4.68
CA HIS A 69 8.19 5.60 3.32
C HIS A 69 9.50 4.80 3.26
N ASN A 70 10.56 5.29 3.94
CA ASN A 70 11.81 4.55 4.03
C ASN A 70 11.61 3.21 4.76
N PHE A 71 10.87 3.24 5.87
CA PHE A 71 10.58 2.03 6.62
C PHE A 71 9.72 1.04 5.81
N LEU A 72 8.75 1.55 5.04
CA LEU A 72 7.93 0.74 4.15
C LEU A 72 8.76 0.10 3.02
N ALA A 73 9.66 0.87 2.40
CA ALA A 73 10.49 0.40 1.27
C ALA A 73 11.39 -0.80 1.61
N PHE A 74 11.75 -0.99 2.89
CA PHE A 74 12.57 -2.11 3.33
C PHE A 74 11.76 -3.23 4.00
N SER A 75 10.44 -3.08 4.12
CA SER A 75 9.58 -4.13 4.67
C SER A 75 9.41 -5.30 3.69
N GLN A 76 9.00 -6.46 4.20
CA GLN A 76 8.68 -7.61 3.35
C GLN A 76 7.24 -7.55 2.81
N MET A 77 6.35 -6.87 3.54
CA MET A 77 4.93 -6.78 3.18
C MET A 77 4.24 -5.70 4.03
N LEU A 78 3.23 -5.06 3.44
CA LEU A 78 2.24 -4.25 4.12
C LEU A 78 0.90 -5.00 4.17
N VAL A 79 0.28 -5.11 5.35
CA VAL A 79 -1.14 -5.48 5.47
C VAL A 79 -1.88 -4.36 6.17
N SER A 80 -2.95 -3.87 5.55
CA SER A 80 -3.61 -2.65 6.05
C SER A 80 -5.11 -2.63 5.80
N ASP A 81 -5.78 -1.72 6.45
CA ASP A 81 -7.10 -1.23 6.05
C ASP A 81 -7.03 0.17 5.39
N SER A 82 -5.81 0.69 5.14
CA SER A 82 -5.54 1.97 4.47
C SER A 82 -5.45 1.81 2.95
N GLN A 83 -6.09 2.71 2.21
CA GLN A 83 -5.99 2.79 0.76
C GLN A 83 -4.67 3.44 0.32
N THR A 84 -4.34 4.59 0.91
CA THR A 84 -3.18 5.40 0.53
C THR A 84 -1.87 4.63 0.72
N MET A 85 -1.64 4.07 1.92
CA MET A 85 -0.41 3.30 2.16
C MET A 85 -0.29 2.06 1.28
N SER A 86 -1.41 1.45 0.86
CA SER A 86 -1.37 0.32 -0.05
C SER A 86 -0.90 0.72 -1.45
N SER A 87 -1.32 1.88 -1.95
CA SER A 87 -0.83 2.45 -3.21
C SER A 87 0.64 2.88 -3.09
N GLU A 88 1.04 3.49 -1.98
CA GLU A 88 2.45 3.81 -1.70
C GLU A 88 3.34 2.55 -1.70
N ALA A 89 2.87 1.46 -1.08
CA ALA A 89 3.57 0.18 -1.11
C ALA A 89 3.69 -0.38 -2.54
N ALA A 90 2.64 -0.25 -3.36
CA ALA A 90 2.67 -0.66 -4.77
C ALA A 90 3.74 0.09 -5.55
N VAL A 91 3.84 1.42 -5.39
CA VAL A 91 4.88 2.25 -6.03
C VAL A 91 6.28 1.87 -5.55
N LEU A 92 6.44 1.48 -4.30
CA LEU A 92 7.71 1.01 -3.73
C LEU A 92 8.05 -0.45 -4.11
N GLY A 93 7.12 -1.18 -4.74
CA GLY A 93 7.31 -2.59 -5.09
C GLY A 93 7.22 -3.53 -3.88
N ILE A 94 6.45 -3.16 -2.87
CA ILE A 94 6.24 -3.95 -1.67
C ILE A 94 4.90 -4.68 -1.77
N PRO A 95 4.84 -6.00 -1.54
CA PRO A 95 3.58 -6.74 -1.47
C PRO A 95 2.61 -6.09 -0.50
N SER A 96 1.38 -5.83 -0.95
CA SER A 96 0.40 -5.12 -0.13
C SER A 96 -0.96 -5.81 -0.17
N PHE A 97 -1.54 -6.03 1.00
CA PHE A 97 -2.86 -6.63 1.19
C PHE A 97 -3.75 -5.68 1.98
N ARG A 98 -4.94 -5.43 1.45
CA ARG A 98 -5.95 -4.55 2.08
C ARG A 98 -7.14 -5.36 2.55
N CYS A 99 -7.59 -5.11 3.77
CA CYS A 99 -8.82 -5.71 4.31
C CYS A 99 -9.76 -4.62 4.80
N ASN A 100 -10.66 -4.16 3.94
CA ASN A 100 -11.65 -3.15 4.27
C ASN A 100 -12.88 -3.25 3.34
N THR A 101 -13.92 -2.51 3.67
CA THR A 101 -15.16 -2.47 2.90
C THR A 101 -15.06 -1.68 1.58
N PHE A 102 -13.95 -0.97 1.32
CA PHE A 102 -13.67 -0.29 0.06
C PHE A 102 -13.05 -1.20 -1.02
N ALA A 103 -12.70 -2.45 -0.69
CA ALA A 103 -12.13 -3.39 -1.66
C ALA A 103 -13.04 -3.53 -2.90
N GLY A 104 -12.45 -3.40 -4.08
CA GLY A 104 -13.15 -3.44 -5.37
C GLY A 104 -13.83 -2.13 -5.79
N ARG A 105 -13.68 -1.01 -5.04
CA ARG A 105 -14.43 0.24 -5.30
C ARG A 105 -13.57 1.42 -5.76
N LEU A 106 -12.26 1.35 -5.62
CA LEU A 106 -11.34 2.46 -5.90
C LEU A 106 -10.51 2.17 -7.15
N SER A 107 -10.73 2.95 -8.21
CA SER A 107 -10.17 2.71 -9.54
C SER A 107 -8.65 2.58 -9.58
N ILE A 108 -7.91 3.41 -8.82
CA ILE A 108 -6.45 3.34 -8.77
C ILE A 108 -5.97 2.02 -8.19
N LEU A 109 -6.56 1.57 -7.08
CA LEU A 109 -6.21 0.32 -6.42
C LEU A 109 -6.63 -0.90 -7.24
N GLU A 110 -7.75 -0.80 -7.96
CA GLU A 110 -8.19 -1.82 -8.90
C GLU A 110 -7.24 -1.94 -10.11
N GLU A 111 -6.69 -0.83 -10.59
CA GLU A 111 -5.66 -0.86 -11.63
C GLU A 111 -4.37 -1.49 -11.11
N GLU A 112 -3.90 -1.09 -9.93
CA GLU A 112 -2.71 -1.64 -9.28
C GLU A 112 -2.84 -3.15 -9.02
N GLU A 113 -4.04 -3.63 -8.70
CA GLU A 113 -4.35 -5.03 -8.49
C GLU A 113 -4.48 -5.81 -9.80
N LYS A 114 -5.43 -5.41 -10.66
CA LYS A 114 -5.83 -6.19 -11.84
C LYS A 114 -4.84 -6.11 -12.99
N ARG A 115 -4.25 -4.93 -13.21
CA ARG A 115 -3.33 -4.70 -14.31
C ARG A 115 -1.89 -5.07 -13.95
N TYR A 116 -1.47 -4.74 -12.73
CA TYR A 116 -0.08 -4.89 -12.31
C TYR A 116 0.14 -5.98 -11.26
N GLY A 117 -0.88 -6.37 -10.50
CA GLY A 117 -0.77 -7.39 -9.45
C GLY A 117 0.13 -6.97 -8.28
N LEU A 118 0.14 -5.68 -7.93
CA LEU A 118 0.99 -5.08 -6.90
C LEU A 118 0.35 -5.08 -5.53
N THR A 119 -0.98 -4.88 -5.46
CA THR A 119 -1.77 -4.87 -4.23
C THR A 119 -2.99 -5.77 -4.38
N TYR A 120 -3.58 -6.21 -3.27
CA TYR A 120 -4.76 -7.08 -3.27
C TYR A 120 -5.77 -6.61 -2.23
N GLY A 121 -7.03 -6.47 -2.65
CA GLY A 121 -8.12 -6.00 -1.81
C GLY A 121 -9.08 -7.10 -1.41
N TYR A 122 -9.37 -7.22 -0.13
CA TYR A 122 -10.30 -8.18 0.45
C TYR A 122 -11.34 -7.49 1.30
N LEU A 123 -12.59 -7.92 1.21
CA LEU A 123 -13.62 -7.54 2.16
C LEU A 123 -13.37 -8.23 3.52
N PRO A 124 -13.81 -7.67 4.66
CA PRO A 124 -13.62 -8.31 5.97
C PRO A 124 -14.16 -9.74 6.07
N ARG A 125 -15.21 -10.08 5.30
CA ARG A 125 -15.75 -11.44 5.20
C ARG A 125 -14.86 -12.41 4.40
N GLN A 126 -13.89 -11.89 3.66
CA GLN A 126 -12.92 -12.65 2.85
C GLN A 126 -11.56 -12.78 3.56
N PHE A 127 -11.52 -12.49 4.85
CA PHE A 127 -10.28 -12.45 5.62
C PHE A 127 -9.47 -13.74 5.55
N GLU A 128 -10.11 -14.89 5.59
CA GLU A 128 -9.42 -16.19 5.50
C GLU A 128 -8.73 -16.36 4.13
N TRP A 129 -9.37 -15.94 3.05
CA TRP A 129 -8.74 -15.95 1.71
C TRP A 129 -7.55 -15.00 1.62
N MET A 130 -7.62 -13.87 2.34
CA MET A 130 -6.47 -12.96 2.45
C MET A 130 -5.31 -13.62 3.21
N LEU A 131 -5.57 -14.33 4.32
CA LEU A 131 -4.53 -15.04 5.06
C LEU A 131 -3.85 -16.10 4.18
N GLU A 132 -4.59 -16.90 3.44
CA GLU A 132 -4.04 -17.87 2.51
C GLU A 132 -3.18 -17.21 1.41
N ALA A 133 -3.62 -16.06 0.90
CA ALA A 133 -2.86 -15.32 -0.11
C ALA A 133 -1.57 -14.72 0.47
N ILE A 134 -1.63 -14.20 1.69
CA ILE A 134 -0.45 -13.72 2.44
C ILE A 134 0.54 -14.88 2.65
N GLU A 135 0.07 -16.02 3.12
CA GLU A 135 0.92 -17.18 3.40
C GLU A 135 1.64 -17.67 2.14
N ARG A 136 0.96 -17.71 0.99
CA ARG A 136 1.60 -18.04 -0.30
C ARG A 136 2.75 -17.08 -0.64
N VAL A 137 2.58 -15.78 -0.38
CA VAL A 137 3.64 -14.79 -0.62
C VAL A 137 4.77 -14.91 0.40
N LEU A 138 4.47 -15.23 1.66
CA LEU A 138 5.49 -15.44 2.71
C LEU A 138 6.38 -16.68 2.42
N GLN A 139 5.82 -17.70 1.77
CA GLN A 139 6.54 -18.92 1.37
C GLN A 139 7.30 -18.75 0.05
N ASP A 140 7.02 -17.72 -0.73
CA ASP A 140 7.68 -17.47 -2.02
C ASP A 140 9.01 -16.73 -1.82
N THR A 141 10.11 -17.44 -1.96
CA THR A 141 11.47 -16.87 -1.83
C THR A 141 11.81 -15.82 -2.87
N GLU A 142 11.07 -15.78 -3.99
CA GLU A 142 11.24 -14.82 -5.07
C GLU A 142 10.24 -13.66 -5.03
N ALA A 143 9.39 -13.57 -3.99
CA ALA A 143 8.35 -12.57 -3.90
C ALA A 143 8.87 -11.13 -4.14
N LYS A 144 9.98 -10.76 -3.51
CA LYS A 144 10.59 -9.43 -3.67
C LYS A 144 10.95 -9.13 -5.13
N ALA A 145 11.62 -10.04 -5.80
CA ALA A 145 11.99 -9.89 -7.21
C ALA A 145 10.75 -9.80 -8.12
N LYS A 146 9.73 -10.62 -7.85
CA LYS A 146 8.46 -10.57 -8.61
C LYS A 146 7.74 -9.24 -8.46
N TRP A 147 7.71 -8.65 -7.25
CA TRP A 147 7.09 -7.34 -7.03
C TRP A 147 7.91 -6.20 -7.65
N GLU A 148 9.22 -6.30 -7.63
CA GLU A 148 10.08 -5.34 -8.33
C GLU A 148 9.81 -5.31 -9.85
N ILE A 149 9.69 -6.48 -10.49
CA ILE A 149 9.34 -6.58 -11.92
C ILE A 149 7.96 -5.95 -12.18
N LYS A 150 6.96 -6.26 -11.36
CA LYS A 150 5.62 -5.70 -11.46
C LYS A 150 5.60 -4.18 -11.31
N ARG A 151 6.35 -3.66 -10.32
CA ARG A 151 6.52 -2.22 -10.10
C ARG A 151 7.16 -1.54 -11.31
N ASN A 152 8.25 -2.08 -11.82
CA ASN A 152 8.96 -1.50 -12.96
C ASN A 152 8.03 -1.42 -14.18
N ARG A 153 7.25 -2.47 -14.47
CA ARG A 153 6.22 -2.44 -15.50
C ARG A 153 5.21 -1.31 -15.29
N MET A 154 4.74 -1.12 -14.04
CA MET A 154 3.81 -0.04 -13.74
C MET A 154 4.46 1.33 -13.98
N LEU A 155 5.70 1.54 -13.54
CA LEU A 155 6.41 2.81 -13.71
C LEU A 155 6.68 3.12 -15.18
N GLU A 156 6.97 2.10 -16.01
CA GLU A 156 7.11 2.26 -17.47
C GLU A 156 5.82 2.73 -18.15
N ASP A 157 4.66 2.33 -17.64
CA ASP A 157 3.36 2.73 -18.17
C ASP A 157 2.91 4.13 -17.71
N LYS A 158 3.47 4.64 -16.61
CA LYS A 158 3.07 5.93 -16.01
C LYS A 158 4.05 7.04 -16.39
N ILE A 159 3.61 8.28 -16.22
CA ILE A 159 4.42 9.48 -16.40
C ILE A 159 5.05 9.91 -15.07
N ASP A 160 6.14 10.67 -15.12
CA ASP A 160 6.61 11.44 -13.97
C ASP A 160 5.67 12.63 -13.73
N VAL A 161 4.77 12.45 -12.76
CA VAL A 161 3.76 13.46 -12.39
C VAL A 161 4.45 14.73 -11.86
N THR A 162 5.59 14.63 -11.20
CA THR A 162 6.36 15.79 -10.71
C THR A 162 6.88 16.60 -11.87
N ALA A 163 7.51 15.97 -12.86
CA ALA A 163 7.97 16.64 -14.07
C ALA A 163 6.82 17.30 -14.83
N PHE A 164 5.67 16.61 -14.94
CA PHE A 164 4.46 17.20 -15.53
C PHE A 164 4.00 18.46 -14.77
N TRP A 165 3.93 18.42 -13.43
CA TRP A 165 3.47 19.56 -12.65
C TRP A 165 4.44 20.75 -12.71
N ILE A 166 5.75 20.49 -12.67
CA ILE A 166 6.76 21.54 -12.83
C ILE A 166 6.56 22.22 -14.17
N TRP A 167 6.54 21.44 -15.26
CA TRP A 167 6.30 21.99 -16.59
C TRP A 167 4.96 22.76 -16.67
N PHE A 168 3.88 22.21 -16.09
CA PHE A 168 2.56 22.81 -16.16
C PHE A 168 2.49 24.19 -15.48
N ILE A 169 3.14 24.32 -14.34
CA ILE A 169 3.17 25.57 -13.56
C ILE A 169 4.08 26.60 -14.24
N ASP A 170 5.27 26.20 -14.66
CA ASP A 170 6.24 27.09 -15.30
C ASP A 170 5.73 27.68 -16.64
N ASN A 171 4.84 26.97 -17.32
CA ASN A 171 4.26 27.42 -18.59
C ASN A 171 2.80 27.89 -18.45
N TYR A 172 2.33 28.18 -17.25
CA TYR A 172 0.99 28.72 -17.07
C TYR A 172 0.93 30.18 -17.54
N PRO A 173 -0.16 30.62 -18.27
CA PRO A 173 -1.42 29.92 -18.53
C PRO A 173 -1.46 29.12 -19.84
N GLU A 174 -0.44 29.14 -20.67
CA GLU A 174 -0.41 28.47 -21.97
C GLU A 174 -0.52 26.95 -21.83
N SER A 175 0.09 26.37 -20.82
CA SER A 175 0.00 24.95 -20.49
C SER A 175 -1.44 24.42 -20.37
N VAL A 176 -2.38 25.25 -19.90
CA VAL A 176 -3.81 24.90 -19.83
C VAL A 176 -4.40 24.65 -21.22
N LYS A 177 -3.96 25.40 -22.22
CA LYS A 177 -4.42 25.25 -23.61
C LYS A 177 -3.80 24.01 -24.25
N GLU A 178 -2.49 23.81 -24.01
CA GLU A 178 -1.76 22.67 -24.52
C GLU A 178 -2.32 21.34 -24.00
N VAL A 179 -2.53 21.21 -22.67
CA VAL A 179 -3.06 19.97 -22.06
C VAL A 179 -4.48 19.62 -22.54
N LYS A 180 -5.27 20.64 -22.94
CA LYS A 180 -6.61 20.43 -23.50
C LYS A 180 -6.60 20.06 -25.00
N ALA A 181 -5.48 20.18 -25.68
CA ALA A 181 -5.36 19.76 -27.07
C ALA A 181 -5.47 18.22 -27.16
N LYS A 182 -6.16 17.74 -28.21
CA LYS A 182 -6.40 16.29 -28.40
C LYS A 182 -5.12 15.49 -28.67
N ASP A 183 -4.10 16.15 -29.14
CA ASP A 183 -2.79 15.61 -29.53
C ASP A 183 -1.70 15.85 -28.48
N PHE A 184 -2.08 16.29 -27.26
CA PHE A 184 -1.11 16.49 -26.20
C PHE A 184 -0.47 15.16 -25.78
N ASP A 185 0.84 15.10 -25.95
CA ASP A 185 1.63 13.92 -25.60
C ASP A 185 2.07 13.94 -24.14
N PHE A 186 1.39 13.16 -23.30
CA PHE A 186 1.83 12.92 -21.92
C PHE A 186 3.11 12.08 -21.84
N GLY A 187 3.45 11.32 -22.88
CA GLY A 187 4.65 10.46 -22.93
C GLY A 187 5.97 11.25 -22.83
N ARG A 188 5.96 12.55 -23.10
CA ARG A 188 7.13 13.43 -22.93
C ARG A 188 7.58 13.59 -21.47
N PHE A 189 6.77 13.11 -20.51
CA PHE A 189 7.07 13.12 -19.08
C PHE A 189 7.40 11.71 -18.53
N LYS A 190 7.86 10.79 -19.39
CA LYS A 190 8.35 9.46 -18.98
C LYS A 190 9.81 9.48 -18.61
#